data_cca0613bf3c5b3d33ae93d34223771fe
#
_entry.id   cca0613bf3c5b3d33ae93d34223771fe
#
_cell.length_a   1.000
_cell.length_b   1.000
_cell.length_c   1.000
_cell.angle_alpha   90.00
_cell.angle_beta   90.00
_cell.angle_gamma   90.00
#
_symmetry.space_group_name_H-M   'P 1'
#
loop_
_entity.id
_entity.type
_entity.pdbx_description
1 polymer ?
#
loop_
_entity_poly.entity_id
_entity_poly.type
_entity_poly.pdbx_seq_one_letter_code
_entity_poly.pdbx_strand_id
1 'polypeptide(L)'
;MIGLIFGETDFPKYIHKKLKTKKKYTIVDLTRGHVFKKDRNSYSFSIGQFGKIISILKKKKCKKVLFAGKVHKPNFSKIKFDLKGLYYIPRIIKKAKLGDAALLKEIINILKKEKIQTISSTSFTPELTLTKGNYYTHRPDKKDQSEIKTALKHLKRSNQYSHVQGAISRNNHVTLEKKGGTQKMLKMS
;
A
#
# COMPACT_ATOMS: atom_id res chain seq x y z
N MET A 1 -19.15 5.60 7.70
CA MET A 1 -18.04 6.55 7.53
C MET A 1 -16.82 5.78 7.01
N ILE A 2 -15.98 6.41 6.19
CA ILE A 2 -14.76 5.80 5.61
C ILE A 2 -13.54 6.47 6.22
N GLY A 3 -12.58 5.68 6.69
CA GLY A 3 -11.26 6.16 7.10
C GLY A 3 -10.33 6.27 5.89
N LEU A 4 -9.67 7.40 5.73
CA LEU A 4 -8.71 7.68 4.66
C LEU A 4 -7.33 7.76 5.30
N ILE A 5 -6.49 6.75 5.10
CA ILE A 5 -5.12 6.73 5.65
C ILE A 5 -4.19 7.22 4.56
N PHE A 6 -3.73 8.45 4.70
CA PHE A 6 -3.02 9.20 3.68
C PHE A 6 -1.54 9.39 4.02
N GLY A 7 -0.69 9.04 3.08
CA GLY A 7 0.73 9.35 3.08
C GLY A 7 1.08 10.43 2.05
N GLU A 8 2.36 10.55 1.74
CA GLU A 8 2.91 11.45 0.73
C GLU A 8 2.42 11.10 -0.67
N THR A 9 2.56 11.96 -1.63
CA THR A 9 2.20 11.95 -3.05
C THR A 9 0.90 12.71 -3.36
N ASP A 10 0.61 12.90 -4.65
CA ASP A 10 -0.60 13.61 -5.07
C ASP A 10 -1.85 12.72 -5.12
N PHE A 11 -1.66 11.41 -5.14
CA PHE A 11 -2.78 10.47 -5.17
C PHE A 11 -3.77 10.62 -4.00
N PRO A 12 -3.34 10.78 -2.72
CA PRO A 12 -4.24 11.13 -1.62
C PRO A 12 -5.05 12.40 -1.85
N LYS A 13 -4.42 13.45 -2.41
CA LYS A 13 -5.12 14.72 -2.71
C LYS A 13 -6.22 14.50 -3.74
N TYR A 14 -5.93 13.70 -4.77
CA TYR A 14 -6.89 13.35 -5.80
C TYR A 14 -8.10 12.60 -5.23
N ILE A 15 -7.86 11.56 -4.42
CA ILE A 15 -8.93 10.81 -3.73
C ILE A 15 -9.73 11.74 -2.81
N HIS A 16 -9.06 12.59 -2.04
CA HIS A 16 -9.73 13.54 -1.15
C HIS A 16 -10.68 14.46 -1.92
N LYS A 17 -10.21 15.06 -3.02
CA LYS A 17 -11.02 15.92 -3.89
C LYS A 17 -12.29 15.21 -4.37
N LYS A 18 -12.18 13.93 -4.76
CA LYS A 18 -13.34 13.13 -5.21
C LYS A 18 -14.33 12.77 -4.10
N LEU A 19 -13.83 12.50 -2.90
CA LEU A 19 -14.66 12.02 -1.80
C LEU A 19 -15.27 13.15 -0.96
N LYS A 20 -14.65 14.32 -0.95
CA LYS A 20 -15.02 15.46 -0.10
C LYS A 20 -16.50 15.83 -0.19
N THR A 21 -17.10 15.74 -1.37
CA THR A 21 -18.51 16.08 -1.60
C THR A 21 -19.47 14.91 -1.55
N LYS A 22 -18.95 13.67 -1.67
CA LYS A 22 -19.78 12.49 -1.93
C LYS A 22 -19.95 11.55 -0.73
N LYS A 23 -19.07 11.58 0.24
CA LYS A 23 -19.02 10.59 1.35
C LYS A 23 -18.62 11.23 2.67
N LYS A 24 -19.15 10.69 3.77
CA LYS A 24 -18.64 11.00 5.12
C LYS A 24 -17.32 10.26 5.34
N TYR A 25 -16.27 10.98 5.67
CA TYR A 25 -14.91 10.44 5.84
C TYR A 25 -14.22 11.00 7.09
N THR A 26 -13.14 10.34 7.46
CA THR A 26 -12.15 10.81 8.45
C THR A 26 -10.77 10.57 7.86
N ILE A 27 -9.92 11.60 7.85
CA ILE A 27 -8.55 11.51 7.36
C ILE A 27 -7.62 11.20 8.54
N VAL A 28 -6.77 10.19 8.36
CA VAL A 28 -5.58 9.91 9.15
C VAL A 28 -4.40 10.42 8.32
N ASP A 29 -3.91 11.60 8.65
CA ASP A 29 -2.82 12.25 7.92
C ASP A 29 -1.47 11.79 8.49
N LEU A 30 -0.74 10.99 7.70
CA LEU A 30 0.61 10.49 7.99
C LEU A 30 1.70 11.25 7.23
N THR A 31 1.36 12.36 6.58
CA THR A 31 2.33 13.19 5.86
C THR A 31 3.22 13.97 6.84
N ARG A 32 4.47 14.21 6.49
CA ARG A 32 5.41 14.98 7.32
C ARG A 32 4.96 16.43 7.47
N GLY A 33 4.39 17.01 6.42
CA GLY A 33 3.94 18.40 6.39
C GLY A 33 2.50 18.61 6.85
N HIS A 34 1.83 17.56 7.36
CA HIS A 34 0.42 17.64 7.75
C HIS A 34 -0.46 18.29 6.67
N VAL A 35 -0.33 17.76 5.45
CA VAL A 35 -0.91 18.34 4.22
C VAL A 35 -2.42 18.53 4.32
N PHE A 36 -3.09 17.68 5.09
CA PHE A 36 -4.56 17.71 5.24
C PHE A 36 -5.04 18.42 6.50
N LYS A 37 -4.16 19.12 7.26
CA LYS A 37 -4.51 19.78 8.53
C LYS A 37 -5.64 20.82 8.44
N LYS A 38 -5.88 21.38 7.25
CA LYS A 38 -6.97 22.35 7.02
C LYS A 38 -8.35 21.70 6.90
N ASP A 39 -8.43 20.38 6.72
CA ASP A 39 -9.70 19.67 6.69
C ASP A 39 -10.16 19.35 8.12
N ARG A 40 -11.37 19.75 8.49
CA ARG A 40 -11.95 19.56 9.84
C ARG A 40 -12.10 18.08 10.23
N ASN A 41 -12.08 17.17 9.26
CA ASN A 41 -12.16 15.73 9.50
C ASN A 41 -10.77 15.06 9.49
N SER A 42 -9.68 15.84 9.46
CA SER A 42 -8.32 15.36 9.42
C SER A 42 -7.69 15.32 10.82
N TYR A 43 -6.97 14.26 11.07
CA TYR A 43 -6.22 13.99 12.30
C TYR A 43 -4.81 13.57 11.92
N SER A 44 -3.81 14.37 12.33
CA SER A 44 -2.41 14.11 12.03
C SER A 44 -1.80 13.20 13.10
N PHE A 45 -1.11 12.16 12.64
CA PHE A 45 -0.43 11.20 13.51
C PHE A 45 0.97 10.89 12.99
N SER A 46 1.86 10.51 13.90
CA SER A 46 3.05 9.78 13.53
C SER A 46 2.72 8.29 13.37
N ILE A 47 3.54 7.57 12.58
CA ILE A 47 3.33 6.13 12.33
C ILE A 47 3.42 5.29 13.62
N GLY A 48 4.13 5.78 14.64
CA GLY A 48 4.22 5.12 15.94
C GLY A 48 2.95 5.20 16.79
N GLN A 49 2.04 6.10 16.46
CA GLN A 49 0.78 6.30 17.18
C GLN A 49 -0.34 5.39 16.65
N PHE A 50 0.01 4.14 16.35
CA PHE A 50 -0.89 3.20 15.69
C PHE A 50 -2.16 2.91 16.51
N GLY A 51 -2.04 2.84 17.83
CA GLY A 51 -3.20 2.69 18.73
C GLY A 51 -4.12 3.90 18.70
N LYS A 52 -3.57 5.13 18.67
CA LYS A 52 -4.35 6.36 18.52
C LYS A 52 -5.08 6.41 17.16
N ILE A 53 -4.43 5.94 16.10
CA ILE A 53 -5.04 5.81 14.77
C ILE A 53 -6.24 4.87 14.82
N ILE A 54 -6.10 3.69 15.41
CA ILE A 54 -7.22 2.74 15.59
C ILE A 54 -8.33 3.38 16.42
N SER A 55 -7.97 4.05 17.52
CA SER A 55 -8.92 4.69 18.42
C SER A 55 -9.76 5.76 17.72
N ILE A 56 -9.13 6.64 16.94
CA ILE A 56 -9.87 7.69 16.20
C ILE A 56 -10.78 7.09 15.13
N LEU A 57 -10.31 6.06 14.40
CA LEU A 57 -11.13 5.37 13.41
C LEU A 57 -12.39 4.73 14.05
N LYS A 58 -12.24 4.11 15.23
CA LYS A 58 -13.37 3.53 16.00
C LYS A 58 -14.29 4.62 16.53
N LYS A 59 -13.75 5.67 17.16
CA LYS A 59 -14.54 6.81 17.66
C LYS A 59 -15.38 7.45 16.56
N LYS A 60 -14.82 7.53 15.36
CA LYS A 60 -15.53 8.06 14.17
C LYS A 60 -16.37 7.00 13.44
N LYS A 61 -16.55 5.80 14.03
CA LYS A 61 -17.35 4.71 13.46
C LYS A 61 -16.94 4.33 12.03
N CYS A 62 -15.63 4.38 11.73
CA CYS A 62 -15.08 3.97 10.44
C CYS A 62 -14.97 2.45 10.40
N LYS A 63 -15.90 1.77 9.72
CA LYS A 63 -15.87 0.31 9.51
C LYS A 63 -14.99 -0.08 8.31
N LYS A 64 -14.67 0.87 7.44
CA LYS A 64 -13.87 0.66 6.23
C LYS A 64 -12.77 1.72 6.16
N VAL A 65 -11.58 1.31 5.70
CA VAL A 65 -10.45 2.21 5.45
C VAL A 65 -9.86 1.97 4.09
N LEU A 66 -9.32 3.02 3.48
CA LEU A 66 -8.46 2.91 2.30
C LEU A 66 -7.09 3.54 2.61
N PHE A 67 -6.07 3.00 1.96
CA PHE A 67 -4.73 3.54 1.99
C PHE A 67 -4.42 4.22 0.67
N ALA A 68 -3.80 5.38 0.74
CA ALA A 68 -3.30 6.08 -0.43
C ALA A 68 -2.02 6.87 -0.11
N GLY A 69 -1.12 6.92 -1.08
CA GLY A 69 0.16 7.59 -0.95
C GLY A 69 1.24 6.72 -0.31
N LYS A 70 2.44 7.27 -0.28
CA LYS A 70 3.64 6.62 0.25
C LYS A 70 3.85 7.05 1.71
N VAL A 71 4.07 6.11 2.59
CA VAL A 71 4.53 6.38 3.95
C VAL A 71 6.00 6.00 4.02
N HIS A 72 6.83 6.96 4.41
CA HIS A 72 8.27 6.70 4.56
C HIS A 72 8.51 5.68 5.67
N LYS A 73 9.37 4.70 5.40
CA LYS A 73 9.80 3.76 6.45
C LYS A 73 10.42 4.54 7.59
N PRO A 74 9.86 4.41 8.78
CA PRO A 74 10.41 5.12 9.91
C PRO A 74 11.67 4.42 10.44
N ASN A 75 12.53 5.19 11.08
CA ASN A 75 13.53 4.60 11.94
C ASN A 75 12.87 4.16 13.26
N PHE A 76 12.59 2.86 13.36
CA PHE A 76 11.88 2.29 14.51
C PHE A 76 12.54 2.57 15.85
N SER A 77 13.87 2.77 15.89
CA SER A 77 14.60 3.11 17.11
C SER A 77 14.33 4.53 17.64
N LYS A 78 13.82 5.43 16.77
CA LYS A 78 13.56 6.84 17.10
C LYS A 78 12.06 7.16 17.27
N ILE A 79 11.18 6.17 17.13
CA ILE A 79 9.74 6.38 17.20
C ILE A 79 9.25 6.21 18.63
N LYS A 80 8.44 7.17 19.08
CA LYS A 80 7.62 7.02 20.28
C LYS A 80 6.35 6.25 19.92
N PHE A 81 6.19 5.08 20.53
CA PHE A 81 5.01 4.24 20.36
C PHE A 81 3.98 4.51 21.44
N ASP A 82 2.70 4.44 21.10
CA ASP A 82 1.65 4.31 22.11
C ASP A 82 1.54 2.84 22.58
N LEU A 83 0.78 2.59 23.66
CA LEU A 83 0.67 1.25 24.27
C LEU A 83 0.22 0.16 23.29
N LYS A 84 -0.78 0.44 22.43
CA LYS A 84 -1.18 -0.51 21.38
C LYS A 84 -0.16 -0.65 20.28
N GLY A 85 0.50 0.45 19.90
CA GLY A 85 1.62 0.43 18.98
C GLY A 85 2.73 -0.48 19.48
N LEU A 86 3.08 -0.36 20.76
CA LEU A 86 4.09 -1.20 21.40
C LEU A 86 3.74 -2.70 21.33
N TYR A 87 2.48 -3.07 21.56
CA TYR A 87 2.01 -4.45 21.42
C TYR A 87 2.18 -5.01 20.00
N TYR A 88 1.91 -4.20 18.97
CA TYR A 88 2.00 -4.67 17.59
C TYR A 88 3.40 -4.55 16.96
N ILE A 89 4.30 -3.74 17.57
CA ILE A 89 5.59 -3.37 16.97
C ILE A 89 6.48 -4.58 16.63
N PRO A 90 6.62 -5.64 17.45
CA PRO A 90 7.48 -6.77 17.11
C PRO A 90 7.05 -7.44 15.79
N ARG A 91 5.74 -7.58 15.59
CA ARG A 91 5.17 -8.15 14.35
C ARG A 91 5.38 -7.22 13.15
N ILE A 92 5.18 -5.92 13.34
CA ILE A 92 5.38 -4.89 12.33
C ILE A 92 6.84 -4.87 11.88
N ILE A 93 7.80 -4.86 12.80
CA ILE A 93 9.24 -4.88 12.49
C ILE A 93 9.63 -6.16 11.74
N LYS A 94 9.17 -7.32 12.20
CA LYS A 94 9.43 -8.60 11.53
C LYS A 94 8.95 -8.58 10.08
N LYS A 95 7.76 -8.04 9.82
CA LYS A 95 7.19 -7.94 8.47
C LYS A 95 7.84 -6.83 7.64
N ALA A 96 8.23 -5.72 8.25
CA ALA A 96 8.95 -4.65 7.56
C ALA A 96 10.31 -5.09 6.99
N LYS A 97 10.99 -6.06 7.64
CA LYS A 97 12.21 -6.68 7.14
C LYS A 97 12.00 -7.49 5.85
N LEU A 98 10.77 -8.01 5.64
CA LEU A 98 10.41 -8.80 4.45
C LEU A 98 10.00 -7.91 3.25
N GLY A 99 9.75 -6.62 3.46
CA GLY A 99 9.38 -5.68 2.41
C GLY A 99 8.06 -4.95 2.67
N ASP A 100 7.76 -3.98 1.80
CA ASP A 100 6.61 -3.07 1.98
C ASP A 100 5.26 -3.79 1.85
N ALA A 101 5.16 -4.74 0.93
CA ALA A 101 3.94 -5.54 0.75
C ALA A 101 3.63 -6.40 1.97
N ALA A 102 4.67 -7.02 2.58
CA ALA A 102 4.51 -7.81 3.79
C ALA A 102 4.09 -6.95 4.99
N LEU A 103 4.68 -5.76 5.11
CA LEU A 103 4.34 -4.78 6.13
C LEU A 103 2.88 -4.34 5.98
N LEU A 104 2.46 -3.94 4.79
CA LEU A 104 1.09 -3.50 4.53
C LEU A 104 0.08 -4.62 4.83
N LYS A 105 0.37 -5.84 4.42
CA LYS A 105 -0.47 -7.02 4.72
C LYS A 105 -0.64 -7.23 6.23
N GLU A 106 0.41 -7.03 7.02
CA GLU A 106 0.31 -7.14 8.48
C GLU A 106 -0.55 -6.02 9.08
N ILE A 107 -0.39 -4.78 8.61
CA ILE A 107 -1.24 -3.65 9.04
C ILE A 107 -2.71 -3.93 8.72
N ILE A 108 -3.01 -4.45 7.54
CA ILE A 108 -4.36 -4.85 7.13
C ILE A 108 -4.90 -5.94 8.07
N ASN A 109 -4.10 -6.93 8.41
CA ASN A 109 -4.48 -8.00 9.33
C ASN A 109 -4.81 -7.47 10.74
N ILE A 110 -4.02 -6.52 11.22
CA ILE A 110 -4.27 -5.86 12.52
C ILE A 110 -5.59 -5.09 12.47
N LEU A 111 -5.82 -4.29 11.44
CA LEU A 111 -7.07 -3.55 11.27
C LEU A 111 -8.29 -4.48 11.17
N LYS A 112 -8.15 -5.61 10.45
CA LYS A 112 -9.19 -6.63 10.38
C LYS A 112 -9.54 -7.21 11.75
N LYS A 113 -8.55 -7.50 12.60
CA LYS A 113 -8.77 -7.92 13.99
C LYS A 113 -9.51 -6.86 14.82
N GLU A 114 -9.25 -5.59 14.54
CA GLU A 114 -9.93 -4.45 15.14
C GLU A 114 -11.31 -4.14 14.50
N LYS A 115 -11.83 -5.06 13.65
CA LYS A 115 -13.11 -4.97 12.94
C LYS A 115 -13.18 -3.80 11.93
N ILE A 116 -12.05 -3.42 11.37
CA ILE A 116 -11.92 -2.39 10.33
C ILE A 116 -11.48 -3.07 9.04
N GLN A 117 -12.33 -3.04 8.02
CA GLN A 117 -12.05 -3.62 6.72
C GLN A 117 -11.26 -2.66 5.83
N THR A 118 -10.37 -3.19 5.00
CA THR A 118 -9.68 -2.41 3.98
C THR A 118 -10.43 -2.48 2.66
N ILE A 119 -10.56 -1.35 1.99
CA ILE A 119 -11.13 -1.25 0.64
C ILE A 119 -10.08 -0.71 -0.33
N SER A 120 -10.19 -1.13 -1.60
CA SER A 120 -9.29 -0.64 -2.64
C SER A 120 -9.56 0.83 -2.94
N SER A 121 -8.50 1.60 -3.14
CA SER A 121 -8.59 2.97 -3.64
C SER A 121 -9.20 3.05 -5.05
N THR A 122 -8.99 2.01 -5.87
CA THR A 122 -9.56 1.90 -7.22
C THR A 122 -11.09 1.92 -7.23
N SER A 123 -11.74 1.53 -6.12
CA SER A 123 -13.20 1.65 -5.97
C SER A 123 -13.70 3.10 -6.05
N PHE A 124 -12.81 4.08 -5.86
CA PHE A 124 -13.13 5.51 -5.92
C PHE A 124 -12.45 6.23 -7.07
N THR A 125 -11.53 5.55 -7.73
CA THR A 125 -10.73 6.08 -8.84
C THR A 125 -10.58 5.04 -9.94
N PRO A 126 -11.68 4.48 -10.48
CA PRO A 126 -11.62 3.45 -11.52
C PRO A 126 -10.92 3.96 -12.78
N GLU A 127 -11.00 5.25 -13.08
CA GLU A 127 -10.34 5.88 -14.20
C GLU A 127 -8.80 5.91 -14.12
N LEU A 128 -8.24 5.64 -12.94
CA LEU A 128 -6.79 5.49 -12.76
C LEU A 128 -6.32 4.04 -12.88
N THR A 129 -7.22 3.13 -13.26
CA THR A 129 -6.89 1.73 -13.51
C THR A 129 -6.89 1.44 -15.01
N LEU A 130 -5.90 0.68 -15.45
CA LEU A 130 -5.87 0.17 -16.80
C LEU A 130 -6.91 -0.95 -16.95
N THR A 131 -7.73 -0.88 -17.99
CA THR A 131 -8.60 -1.98 -18.39
C THR A 131 -7.77 -3.05 -19.10
N LYS A 132 -8.32 -4.25 -19.25
CA LYS A 132 -7.66 -5.30 -20.05
C LYS A 132 -7.54 -4.84 -21.49
N GLY A 133 -6.33 -4.81 -22.04
CA GLY A 133 -6.11 -4.37 -23.41
C GLY A 133 -4.63 -4.17 -23.74
N ASN A 134 -4.37 -3.84 -24.98
CA ASN A 134 -3.04 -3.46 -25.46
C ASN A 134 -2.96 -1.93 -25.59
N TYR A 135 -2.01 -1.32 -24.88
CA TYR A 135 -1.86 0.14 -24.78
C TYR A 135 -0.70 0.70 -25.60
N TYR A 136 0.03 -0.18 -26.29
CA TYR A 136 1.20 0.16 -27.10
C TYR A 136 1.02 -0.29 -28.54
N THR A 137 1.75 0.33 -29.43
CA THR A 137 1.78 -0.02 -30.87
C THR A 137 2.39 -1.42 -31.10
N HIS A 138 3.37 -1.80 -30.27
CA HIS A 138 4.00 -3.12 -30.36
C HIS A 138 3.14 -4.16 -29.64
N ARG A 139 2.77 -5.20 -30.36
CA ARG A 139 2.08 -6.38 -29.80
C ARG A 139 3.10 -7.47 -29.53
N PRO A 140 2.99 -8.16 -28.37
CA PRO A 140 3.87 -9.28 -28.08
C PRO A 140 3.70 -10.38 -29.13
N ASP A 141 4.80 -10.83 -29.72
CA ASP A 141 4.85 -11.95 -30.65
C ASP A 141 4.70 -13.30 -29.92
N LYS A 142 4.81 -14.43 -30.64
CA LYS A 142 4.69 -15.76 -30.03
C LYS A 142 5.79 -16.04 -29.02
N LYS A 143 7.01 -15.54 -29.27
CA LYS A 143 8.15 -15.69 -28.36
C LYS A 143 7.91 -14.88 -27.09
N ASP A 144 7.53 -13.61 -27.22
CA ASP A 144 7.19 -12.75 -26.07
C ASP A 144 6.08 -13.36 -25.23
N GLN A 145 5.02 -13.89 -25.85
CA GLN A 145 3.91 -14.53 -25.14
C GLN A 145 4.38 -15.76 -24.36
N SER A 146 5.32 -16.53 -24.90
CA SER A 146 5.91 -17.67 -24.18
C SER A 146 6.73 -17.23 -22.98
N GLU A 147 7.56 -16.20 -23.16
CA GLU A 147 8.38 -15.62 -22.09
C GLU A 147 7.49 -15.03 -20.98
N ILE A 148 6.43 -14.28 -21.34
CA ILE A 148 5.45 -13.77 -20.37
C ILE A 148 4.80 -14.90 -19.57
N LYS A 149 4.37 -16.00 -20.24
CA LYS A 149 3.79 -17.15 -19.54
C LYS A 149 4.79 -17.79 -18.56
N THR A 150 6.05 -17.90 -18.96
CA THR A 150 7.12 -18.43 -18.12
C THR A 150 7.36 -17.54 -16.90
N ALA A 151 7.49 -16.23 -17.09
CA ALA A 151 7.63 -15.26 -16.01
C ALA A 151 6.45 -15.32 -15.03
N LEU A 152 5.22 -15.36 -15.52
CA LEU A 152 4.01 -15.46 -14.70
C LEU A 152 3.95 -16.76 -13.90
N LYS A 153 4.38 -17.89 -14.47
CA LYS A 153 4.45 -19.18 -13.77
C LYS A 153 5.41 -19.11 -12.58
N HIS A 154 6.60 -18.53 -12.77
CA HIS A 154 7.57 -18.32 -11.70
C HIS A 154 7.08 -17.32 -10.66
N LEU A 155 6.45 -16.22 -11.07
CA LEU A 155 5.89 -15.23 -10.17
C LEU A 155 4.77 -15.83 -9.30
N LYS A 156 3.89 -16.66 -9.86
CA LYS A 156 2.85 -17.38 -9.10
C LYS A 156 3.45 -18.33 -8.05
N ARG A 157 4.52 -19.05 -8.38
CA ARG A 157 5.21 -19.93 -7.44
C ARG A 157 5.88 -19.16 -6.31
N SER A 158 6.34 -17.94 -6.57
CA SER A 158 6.96 -17.06 -5.56
C SER A 158 5.96 -16.29 -4.70
N ASN A 159 4.66 -16.44 -4.89
CA ASN A 159 3.60 -15.74 -4.15
C ASN A 159 3.63 -15.97 -2.63
N GLN A 160 4.28 -17.04 -2.17
CA GLN A 160 4.59 -17.25 -0.75
C GLN A 160 5.54 -16.18 -0.19
N TYR A 161 6.33 -15.52 -1.05
CA TYR A 161 7.24 -14.43 -0.72
C TYR A 161 6.56 -13.11 -1.07
N SER A 162 5.88 -12.50 -0.12
CA SER A 162 5.07 -11.30 -0.31
C SER A 162 5.84 -10.05 -0.77
N HIS A 163 7.16 -10.14 -0.94
CA HIS A 163 8.01 -9.07 -1.44
C HIS A 163 8.35 -9.20 -2.94
N VAL A 164 8.02 -10.33 -3.56
CA VAL A 164 8.28 -10.56 -5.00
C VAL A 164 7.06 -10.10 -5.78
N GLN A 165 7.18 -8.98 -6.49
CA GLN A 165 6.10 -8.35 -7.26
C GLN A 165 6.36 -8.33 -8.76
N GLY A 166 7.58 -8.68 -9.19
CA GLY A 166 8.00 -8.67 -10.58
C GLY A 166 8.85 -9.86 -10.97
N ALA A 167 8.73 -10.25 -12.23
CA ALA A 167 9.55 -11.24 -12.89
C ALA A 167 9.86 -10.80 -14.31
N ILE A 168 11.07 -11.09 -14.78
CA ILE A 168 11.51 -10.89 -16.15
C ILE A 168 11.92 -12.25 -16.70
N SER A 169 11.47 -12.59 -17.89
CA SER A 169 11.94 -13.76 -18.63
C SER A 169 12.59 -13.30 -19.93
N ARG A 170 13.76 -13.86 -20.20
CA ARG A 170 14.51 -13.61 -21.44
C ARG A 170 15.28 -14.89 -21.81
N ASN A 171 15.07 -15.40 -23.02
CA ASN A 171 15.68 -16.65 -23.49
C ASN A 171 15.51 -17.80 -22.49
N ASN A 172 14.28 -17.98 -21.98
CA ASN A 172 13.93 -18.98 -20.94
C ASN A 172 14.63 -18.77 -19.59
N HIS A 173 15.38 -17.71 -19.40
CA HIS A 173 15.97 -17.37 -18.11
C HIS A 173 15.04 -16.43 -17.34
N VAL A 174 14.69 -16.81 -16.10
CA VAL A 174 13.75 -16.02 -15.28
C VAL A 174 14.47 -15.35 -14.12
N THR A 175 14.38 -14.04 -14.07
CA THR A 175 14.84 -13.21 -12.95
C THR A 175 13.66 -12.75 -12.14
N LEU A 176 13.62 -13.08 -10.85
CA LEU A 176 12.62 -12.60 -9.89
C LEU A 176 13.14 -11.37 -9.15
N GLU A 177 12.20 -10.53 -8.74
CA GLU A 177 12.50 -9.37 -7.90
C GLU A 177 13.23 -9.79 -6.62
N LYS A 178 14.37 -9.16 -6.34
CA LYS A 178 15.18 -9.35 -5.12
C LYS A 178 15.07 -8.10 -4.23
N LYS A 179 15.75 -8.12 -3.08
CA LYS A 179 15.93 -6.92 -2.24
C LYS A 179 16.45 -5.75 -3.08
N GLY A 180 15.72 -4.63 -3.08
CA GLY A 180 16.02 -3.46 -3.89
C GLY A 180 14.87 -3.03 -4.81
N GLY A 181 13.84 -3.90 -4.92
CA GLY A 181 12.59 -3.58 -5.59
C GLY A 181 12.62 -3.73 -7.10
N THR A 182 11.46 -3.61 -7.72
CA THR A 182 11.21 -3.76 -9.15
C THR A 182 12.09 -2.85 -10.01
N GLN A 183 12.34 -1.61 -9.57
CA GLN A 183 13.14 -0.65 -10.32
C GLN A 183 14.61 -1.09 -10.45
N LYS A 184 15.17 -1.72 -9.38
CA LYS A 184 16.52 -2.27 -9.46
C LYS A 184 16.57 -3.48 -10.39
N MET A 185 15.54 -4.35 -10.33
CA MET A 185 15.44 -5.51 -11.23
C MET A 185 15.43 -5.06 -12.69
N LEU A 186 14.61 -4.06 -13.06
CA LEU A 186 14.51 -3.53 -14.42
C LEU A 186 15.79 -2.89 -14.93
N LYS A 187 16.64 -2.34 -14.04
CA LYS A 187 17.94 -1.76 -14.43
C LYS A 187 19.02 -2.83 -14.65
N MET A 188 18.82 -4.05 -14.18
CA MET A 188 19.79 -5.15 -14.29
C MET A 188 19.42 -6.16 -15.38
N SER A 189 18.32 -5.95 -16.06
CA SER A 189 17.81 -6.75 -17.20
C SER A 189 18.00 -6.01 -18.52
#